data_f0c81ef02d1812314a33863e13c17cda
#
_entry.id   f0c81ef02d1812314a33863e13c17cda
#
_cell.length_a   1.000
_cell.length_b   1.000
_cell.length_c   1.000
_cell.angle_alpha   90.00
_cell.angle_beta   90.00
_cell.angle_gamma   90.00
#
_symmetry.space_group_name_H-M   'P 1'
#
loop_
_entity.id
_entity.type
_entity.pdbx_description
1 polymer ?
#
loop_
_entity_poly.entity_id
_entity_poly.type
_entity_poly.pdbx_seq_one_letter_code
_entity_poly.pdbx_strand_id
1 'polypeptide(L)'
;MAGISERLRRGFERARKAGIISLAACREGERKGEEIKTVDQLIREGYDPVHALYLNVNNLISLFAEQVTVLPMFHRAHSILLKTQDMYTPGYPPMSPITVSYYNCWTLYDVPIGKDNETLGGCFAALSDQLELDALQIEAGRNLCQSRMGIYEVLGATGACSRLRELVTDRKFEALIPSGFKGRAGDLILIRLLPPVPECGLPWVGMTTPYVLVGCREADWLEYFKRHQILPGTVGCEERLRRHLKDGRDKFYWSEFVFWGYVNFRSDAIFLAGFPDQPHTQPAHNSFDPTTLDLRRVAAQMA
;
A
#
# COMPACT_ATOMS: atom_id res chain seq x y z
N MET A 1 -19.95 -19.34 11.28
CA MET A 1 -20.57 -18.21 10.57
C MET A 1 -19.79 -17.97 9.30
N ALA A 2 -20.47 -17.67 8.18
CA ALA A 2 -19.81 -17.37 6.90
C ALA A 2 -18.96 -16.10 6.97
N GLY A 3 -17.87 -16.05 6.20
CA GLY A 3 -17.02 -14.88 6.04
C GLY A 3 -17.76 -13.67 5.45
N ILE A 4 -17.11 -12.53 5.39
CA ILE A 4 -17.71 -11.30 4.88
C ILE A 4 -17.99 -11.41 3.39
N SER A 5 -17.03 -11.89 2.59
CA SER A 5 -17.18 -12.10 1.15
C SER A 5 -18.36 -13.02 0.81
N GLU A 6 -18.52 -14.12 1.54
CA GLU A 6 -19.64 -15.03 1.35
C GLU A 6 -20.99 -14.39 1.71
N ARG A 7 -21.03 -13.58 2.76
CA ARG A 7 -22.25 -12.83 3.13
C ARG A 7 -22.60 -11.77 2.10
N LEU A 8 -21.61 -11.08 1.54
CA LEU A 8 -21.80 -10.15 0.44
C LEU A 8 -22.34 -10.86 -0.78
N ARG A 9 -21.71 -11.97 -1.21
CA ARG A 9 -22.17 -12.78 -2.34
C ARG A 9 -23.62 -13.16 -2.23
N ARG A 10 -24.03 -13.72 -1.10
CA ARG A 10 -25.43 -14.06 -0.84
C ARG A 10 -26.35 -12.84 -0.82
N GLY A 11 -25.87 -11.71 -0.35
CA GLY A 11 -26.59 -10.45 -0.38
C GLY A 11 -26.87 -9.99 -1.81
N PHE A 12 -25.86 -9.97 -2.66
CA PHE A 12 -25.98 -9.63 -4.08
C PHE A 12 -26.91 -10.59 -4.83
N GLU A 13 -26.77 -11.90 -4.62
CA GLU A 13 -27.65 -12.89 -5.24
C GLU A 13 -29.12 -12.71 -4.85
N ARG A 14 -29.39 -12.42 -3.58
CA ARG A 14 -30.76 -12.13 -3.09
C ARG A 14 -31.32 -10.85 -3.71
N ALA A 15 -30.52 -9.78 -3.73
CA ALA A 15 -30.93 -8.50 -4.30
C ALA A 15 -31.25 -8.64 -5.80
N ARG A 16 -30.41 -9.38 -6.55
CA ARG A 16 -30.63 -9.68 -7.96
C ARG A 16 -31.91 -10.50 -8.19
N LYS A 17 -32.14 -11.54 -7.39
CA LYS A 17 -33.35 -12.39 -7.50
C LYS A 17 -34.61 -11.65 -7.11
N ALA A 18 -34.55 -10.74 -6.16
CA ALA A 18 -35.70 -10.02 -5.65
C ALA A 18 -36.05 -8.74 -6.44
N GLY A 19 -35.23 -8.35 -7.41
CA GLY A 19 -35.38 -7.07 -8.13
C GLY A 19 -35.32 -5.83 -7.22
N ILE A 20 -34.83 -6.00 -5.98
CA ILE A 20 -34.78 -4.97 -4.96
C ILE A 20 -33.44 -4.23 -5.05
N ILE A 21 -33.14 -3.69 -6.21
CA ILE A 21 -32.09 -2.68 -6.26
C ILE A 21 -32.80 -1.34 -6.34
N SER A 22 -32.61 -0.50 -5.33
CA SER A 22 -33.12 0.87 -5.36
C SER A 22 -32.63 1.54 -6.64
N LEU A 23 -33.55 1.98 -7.51
CA LEU A 23 -33.20 2.64 -8.77
C LEU A 23 -32.27 3.85 -8.56
N ALA A 24 -32.39 4.52 -7.41
CA ALA A 24 -31.53 5.63 -7.03
C ALA A 24 -30.10 5.17 -6.68
N ALA A 25 -29.95 4.06 -5.95
CA ALA A 25 -28.63 3.51 -5.61
C ALA A 25 -27.91 2.96 -6.84
N CYS A 26 -28.65 2.34 -7.78
CA CYS A 26 -28.08 1.92 -9.06
C CYS A 26 -27.57 3.10 -9.87
N ARG A 27 -28.40 4.14 -10.04
CA ARG A 27 -28.00 5.36 -10.80
C ARG A 27 -26.80 6.06 -10.19
N GLU A 28 -26.71 6.13 -8.87
CA GLU A 28 -25.56 6.74 -8.19
C GLU A 28 -24.29 5.86 -8.36
N GLY A 29 -24.43 4.53 -8.27
CA GLY A 29 -23.33 3.59 -8.53
C GLY A 29 -22.87 3.64 -9.99
N GLU A 30 -23.80 3.67 -10.96
CA GLU A 30 -23.51 3.83 -12.39
C GLU A 30 -22.78 5.15 -12.65
N ARG A 31 -23.29 6.29 -12.16
CA ARG A 31 -22.67 7.60 -12.31
C ARG A 31 -21.24 7.62 -11.76
N LYS A 32 -21.01 7.11 -10.57
CA LYS A 32 -19.66 7.02 -9.99
C LYS A 32 -18.77 6.04 -10.75
N GLY A 33 -19.32 4.97 -11.30
CA GLY A 33 -18.61 4.04 -12.16
C GLY A 33 -18.17 4.68 -13.47
N GLU A 34 -19.03 5.51 -14.08
CA GLU A 34 -18.71 6.26 -15.30
C GLU A 34 -17.60 7.32 -15.10
N GLU A 35 -17.41 7.81 -13.87
CA GLU A 35 -16.32 8.72 -13.51
C GLU A 35 -14.95 8.01 -13.44
N ILE A 36 -14.92 6.66 -13.33
CA ILE A 36 -13.68 5.88 -13.32
C ILE A 36 -13.17 5.74 -14.75
N LYS A 37 -12.00 6.33 -15.00
CA LYS A 37 -11.36 6.21 -16.32
C LYS A 37 -11.04 4.76 -16.64
N THR A 38 -11.36 4.34 -17.85
CA THR A 38 -10.98 3.02 -18.36
C THR A 38 -9.46 2.93 -18.58
N VAL A 39 -8.95 1.71 -18.70
CA VAL A 39 -7.52 1.48 -18.98
C VAL A 39 -7.11 2.19 -20.28
N ASP A 40 -7.91 2.10 -21.34
CA ASP A 40 -7.65 2.75 -22.62
C ASP A 40 -7.65 4.28 -22.54
N GLN A 41 -8.49 4.87 -21.69
CA GLN A 41 -8.49 6.31 -21.45
C GLN A 41 -7.19 6.74 -20.76
N LEU A 42 -6.76 6.00 -19.74
CA LEU A 42 -5.52 6.27 -19.02
C LEU A 42 -4.29 6.13 -19.95
N ILE A 43 -4.25 5.09 -20.78
CA ILE A 43 -3.17 4.93 -21.77
C ILE A 43 -3.12 6.10 -22.75
N ARG A 44 -4.28 6.57 -23.24
CA ARG A 44 -4.36 7.75 -24.12
C ARG A 44 -3.90 9.04 -23.42
N GLU A 45 -3.99 9.12 -22.10
CA GLU A 45 -3.46 10.22 -21.28
C GLU A 45 -1.96 10.09 -21.00
N GLY A 46 -1.31 9.02 -21.49
CA GLY A 46 0.13 8.83 -21.38
C GLY A 46 0.58 7.95 -20.20
N TYR A 47 -0.35 7.27 -19.53
CA TYR A 47 0.02 6.31 -18.49
C TYR A 47 0.63 5.04 -19.12
N ASP A 48 1.61 4.47 -18.44
CA ASP A 48 2.11 3.14 -18.76
C ASP A 48 0.96 2.11 -18.66
N PRO A 49 0.86 1.14 -19.59
CA PRO A 49 -0.26 0.18 -19.59
C PRO A 49 -0.45 -0.59 -18.29
N VAL A 50 0.64 -1.02 -17.66
CA VAL A 50 0.57 -1.76 -16.37
C VAL A 50 0.10 -0.82 -15.26
N HIS A 51 0.62 0.41 -15.23
CA HIS A 51 0.18 1.42 -14.27
C HIS A 51 -1.31 1.78 -14.49
N ALA A 52 -1.73 1.97 -15.73
CA ALA A 52 -3.12 2.26 -16.08
C ALA A 52 -4.08 1.16 -15.59
N LEU A 53 -3.72 -0.10 -15.78
CA LEU A 53 -4.49 -1.25 -15.31
C LEU A 53 -4.63 -1.24 -13.77
N TYR A 54 -3.52 -1.12 -13.05
CA TYR A 54 -3.56 -1.09 -11.59
C TYR A 54 -4.33 0.11 -11.04
N LEU A 55 -4.20 1.27 -11.67
CA LEU A 55 -4.93 2.47 -11.28
C LEU A 55 -6.44 2.31 -11.49
N ASN A 56 -6.85 1.77 -12.64
CA ASN A 56 -8.25 1.45 -12.91
C ASN A 56 -8.84 0.50 -11.86
N VAL A 57 -8.17 -0.63 -11.62
CA VAL A 57 -8.66 -1.64 -10.67
C VAL A 57 -8.66 -1.11 -9.23
N ASN A 58 -7.65 -0.33 -8.84
CA ASN A 58 -7.63 0.31 -7.52
C ASN A 58 -8.82 1.27 -7.33
N ASN A 59 -9.18 2.02 -8.36
CA ASN A 59 -10.34 2.92 -8.32
C ASN A 59 -11.65 2.14 -8.23
N LEU A 60 -11.78 1.01 -8.95
CA LEU A 60 -12.93 0.11 -8.82
C LEU A 60 -13.05 -0.47 -7.40
N ILE A 61 -11.93 -0.90 -6.80
CA ILE A 61 -11.90 -1.39 -5.42
C ILE A 61 -12.26 -0.28 -4.43
N SER A 62 -11.80 0.94 -4.66
CA SER A 62 -12.13 2.09 -3.82
C SER A 62 -13.62 2.40 -3.87
N LEU A 63 -14.22 2.43 -5.06
CA LEU A 63 -15.66 2.61 -5.23
C LEU A 63 -16.45 1.49 -4.55
N PHE A 64 -16.04 0.24 -4.75
CA PHE A 64 -16.65 -0.90 -4.05
C PHE A 64 -16.56 -0.73 -2.53
N ALA A 65 -15.43 -0.35 -1.99
CA ALA A 65 -15.23 -0.14 -0.56
C ALA A 65 -16.18 0.95 -0.02
N GLU A 66 -16.34 2.07 -0.73
CA GLU A 66 -17.31 3.11 -0.36
C GLU A 66 -18.74 2.55 -0.25
N GLN A 67 -19.14 1.72 -1.22
CA GLN A 67 -20.49 1.17 -1.27
C GLN A 67 -20.75 0.13 -0.17
N VAL A 68 -19.77 -0.70 0.15
CA VAL A 68 -19.96 -1.79 1.12
C VAL A 68 -19.73 -1.37 2.57
N THR A 69 -18.89 -0.38 2.84
CA THR A 69 -18.57 0.04 4.22
C THR A 69 -19.76 0.66 4.97
N VAL A 70 -20.79 1.12 4.26
CA VAL A 70 -22.04 1.60 4.87
C VAL A 70 -22.95 0.46 5.36
N LEU A 71 -22.68 -0.78 4.95
CA LEU A 71 -23.48 -1.92 5.38
C LEU A 71 -23.24 -2.25 6.86
N PRO A 72 -24.27 -2.67 7.62
CA PRO A 72 -24.14 -2.92 9.06
C PRO A 72 -23.02 -3.88 9.45
N MET A 73 -22.69 -4.83 8.57
CA MET A 73 -21.61 -5.80 8.82
C MET A 73 -20.21 -5.17 8.86
N PHE A 74 -20.05 -3.96 8.33
CA PHE A 74 -18.78 -3.22 8.29
C PHE A 74 -18.67 -2.13 9.35
N HIS A 75 -19.73 -1.82 10.13
CA HIS A 75 -19.74 -0.71 11.09
C HIS A 75 -18.52 -0.71 12.02
N ARG A 76 -18.11 -1.90 12.51
CA ARG A 76 -16.93 -2.01 13.36
C ARG A 76 -15.63 -1.66 12.61
N ALA A 77 -15.46 -2.19 11.41
CA ALA A 77 -14.29 -1.90 10.57
C ALA A 77 -14.27 -0.41 10.21
N HIS A 78 -15.38 0.14 9.77
CA HIS A 78 -15.53 1.56 9.44
C HIS A 78 -15.15 2.47 10.61
N SER A 79 -15.63 2.18 11.83
CA SER A 79 -15.25 2.95 13.03
C SER A 79 -13.75 2.90 13.33
N ILE A 80 -13.09 1.75 13.10
CA ILE A 80 -11.63 1.63 13.27
C ILE A 80 -10.91 2.45 12.21
N LEU A 81 -11.34 2.37 10.96
CA LEU A 81 -10.74 3.11 9.85
C LEU A 81 -10.83 4.62 10.06
N LEU A 82 -11.97 5.15 10.47
CA LEU A 82 -12.13 6.57 10.78
C LEU A 82 -11.16 7.04 11.87
N LYS A 83 -11.06 6.28 12.97
CA LYS A 83 -10.13 6.62 14.07
C LYS A 83 -8.67 6.57 13.65
N THR A 84 -8.29 5.62 12.80
CA THR A 84 -6.93 5.52 12.29
C THR A 84 -6.65 6.60 11.24
N GLN A 85 -7.64 7.03 10.49
CA GLN A 85 -7.49 8.16 9.58
C GLN A 85 -7.12 9.42 10.33
N ASP A 86 -7.85 9.76 11.38
CA ASP A 86 -7.55 10.93 12.21
C ASP A 86 -6.14 10.85 12.84
N MET A 87 -5.68 9.65 13.15
CA MET A 87 -4.36 9.42 13.74
C MET A 87 -3.23 9.53 12.71
N TYR A 88 -3.40 8.94 11.53
CA TYR A 88 -2.31 8.73 10.57
C TYR A 88 -2.27 9.73 9.42
N THR A 89 -3.31 10.49 9.21
CA THR A 89 -3.37 11.50 8.14
C THR A 89 -3.64 12.92 8.67
N PRO A 90 -2.92 13.38 9.70
CA PRO A 90 -3.09 14.74 10.21
C PRO A 90 -2.64 15.77 9.16
N GLY A 91 -3.34 16.89 9.11
CA GLY A 91 -3.04 17.96 8.15
C GLY A 91 -1.83 18.84 8.50
N TYR A 92 -1.22 18.71 9.70
CA TYR A 92 -0.13 19.56 10.21
C TYR A 92 0.95 18.75 10.93
N PRO A 93 2.18 19.29 11.04
CA PRO A 93 3.19 18.76 11.93
C PRO A 93 2.74 18.78 13.41
N PRO A 94 3.09 17.73 14.21
CA PRO A 94 3.87 16.58 13.78
C PRO A 94 3.07 15.70 12.79
N MET A 95 3.64 15.52 11.60
CA MET A 95 2.95 14.76 10.55
C MET A 95 3.16 13.27 10.77
N SER A 96 2.10 12.50 10.50
CA SER A 96 2.24 11.06 10.36
C SER A 96 3.18 10.73 9.18
N PRO A 97 3.94 9.63 9.26
CA PRO A 97 4.75 9.16 8.13
C PRO A 97 3.89 8.67 6.96
N ILE A 98 2.58 8.66 7.09
CA ILE A 98 1.69 8.07 6.08
C ILE A 98 0.95 9.15 5.29
N THR A 99 1.03 9.10 3.97
CA THR A 99 0.20 9.89 3.06
C THR A 99 -1.16 9.23 2.84
N VAL A 100 -2.10 9.98 2.27
CA VAL A 100 -3.42 9.45 1.88
C VAL A 100 -3.28 8.23 0.97
N SER A 101 -2.33 8.22 0.03
CA SER A 101 -2.08 7.09 -0.87
C SER A 101 -1.67 5.82 -0.10
N TYR A 102 -0.74 5.94 0.83
CA TYR A 102 -0.32 4.82 1.69
C TYR A 102 -1.47 4.36 2.58
N TYR A 103 -2.18 5.31 3.19
CA TYR A 103 -3.32 5.00 4.04
C TYR A 103 -4.40 4.24 3.29
N ASN A 104 -4.76 4.67 2.09
CA ASN A 104 -5.75 4.00 1.25
C ASN A 104 -5.33 2.57 0.89
N CYS A 105 -4.07 2.37 0.47
CA CYS A 105 -3.56 1.02 0.19
C CYS A 105 -3.62 0.13 1.44
N TRP A 106 -3.26 0.66 2.60
CA TRP A 106 -3.32 -0.07 3.86
C TRP A 106 -4.75 -0.47 4.20
N THR A 107 -5.71 0.45 4.14
CA THR A 107 -7.12 0.18 4.46
C THR A 107 -7.77 -0.83 3.52
N LEU A 108 -7.43 -0.78 2.24
CA LEU A 108 -8.03 -1.65 1.23
C LEU A 108 -7.41 -3.06 1.22
N TYR A 109 -6.10 -3.16 1.43
CA TYR A 109 -5.37 -4.41 1.17
C TYR A 109 -4.73 -5.06 2.39
N ASP A 110 -4.51 -4.32 3.48
CA ASP A 110 -3.73 -4.81 4.61
C ASP A 110 -4.54 -4.94 5.91
N VAL A 111 -5.58 -4.13 6.09
CA VAL A 111 -6.43 -4.19 7.28
C VAL A 111 -7.37 -5.38 7.21
N PRO A 112 -7.21 -6.37 8.12
CA PRO A 112 -8.10 -7.52 8.16
C PRO A 112 -9.44 -7.13 8.78
N ILE A 113 -10.49 -7.50 8.10
CA ILE A 113 -11.89 -7.34 8.53
C ILE A 113 -12.53 -8.70 8.80
N GLY A 114 -13.48 -8.72 9.71
CA GLY A 114 -14.18 -9.97 10.07
C GLY A 114 -13.29 -10.99 10.79
N LYS A 115 -13.82 -12.19 10.92
CA LYS A 115 -13.17 -13.29 11.66
C LYS A 115 -12.17 -14.10 10.81
N ASP A 116 -12.33 -14.05 9.50
CA ASP A 116 -11.52 -14.83 8.56
C ASP A 116 -10.34 -14.00 8.00
N ASN A 117 -10.07 -12.84 8.61
CA ASN A 117 -9.01 -11.91 8.23
C ASN A 117 -9.08 -11.48 6.75
N GLU A 118 -10.28 -11.39 6.19
CA GLU A 118 -10.48 -10.86 4.85
C GLU A 118 -10.14 -9.37 4.82
N THR A 119 -9.78 -8.84 3.65
CA THR A 119 -9.60 -7.40 3.41
C THR A 119 -10.70 -6.87 2.49
N LEU A 120 -10.88 -5.56 2.40
CA LEU A 120 -11.84 -4.98 1.45
C LEU A 120 -11.52 -5.37 0.01
N GLY A 121 -10.26 -5.30 -0.38
CA GLY A 121 -9.79 -5.77 -1.69
C GLY A 121 -10.01 -7.27 -1.89
N GLY A 122 -9.80 -8.08 -0.83
CA GLY A 122 -10.08 -9.51 -0.86
C GLY A 122 -11.57 -9.82 -1.08
N CYS A 123 -12.47 -9.05 -0.45
CA CYS A 123 -13.90 -9.15 -0.70
C CYS A 123 -14.26 -8.79 -2.15
N PHE A 124 -13.67 -7.74 -2.71
CA PHE A 124 -13.85 -7.38 -4.11
C PHE A 124 -13.39 -8.51 -5.05
N ALA A 125 -12.18 -9.03 -4.83
CA ALA A 125 -11.64 -10.13 -5.64
C ALA A 125 -12.51 -11.40 -5.57
N ALA A 126 -13.11 -11.69 -4.40
CA ALA A 126 -14.02 -12.81 -4.23
C ALA A 126 -15.38 -12.65 -4.92
N LEU A 127 -15.71 -11.44 -5.35
CA LEU A 127 -16.95 -11.09 -6.07
C LEU A 127 -16.72 -10.84 -7.56
N SER A 128 -15.53 -11.10 -8.08
CA SER A 128 -15.13 -10.80 -9.47
C SER A 128 -16.12 -11.28 -10.52
N ASP A 129 -16.67 -12.50 -10.35
CA ASP A 129 -17.67 -13.07 -11.28
C ASP A 129 -18.99 -12.30 -11.26
N GLN A 130 -19.33 -11.63 -10.17
CA GLN A 130 -20.57 -10.86 -10.01
C GLN A 130 -20.40 -9.40 -10.44
N LEU A 131 -19.15 -8.93 -10.49
CA LEU A 131 -18.77 -7.58 -10.88
C LEU A 131 -18.38 -7.49 -12.38
N GLU A 132 -18.51 -8.60 -13.11
CA GLU A 132 -18.24 -8.68 -14.56
C GLU A 132 -16.86 -8.16 -14.96
N LEU A 133 -15.84 -8.43 -14.11
CA LEU A 133 -14.47 -8.01 -14.36
C LEU A 133 -13.82 -8.89 -15.45
N ASP A 134 -12.99 -8.27 -16.28
CA ASP A 134 -12.17 -9.01 -17.23
C ASP A 134 -10.97 -9.73 -16.55
N ALA A 135 -10.31 -10.61 -17.32
CA ALA A 135 -9.22 -11.44 -16.80
C ALA A 135 -8.03 -10.61 -16.28
N LEU A 136 -7.69 -9.51 -16.93
CA LEU A 136 -6.59 -8.62 -16.51
C LEU A 136 -6.95 -7.86 -15.23
N GLN A 137 -8.20 -7.39 -15.13
CA GLN A 137 -8.70 -6.74 -13.92
C GLN A 137 -8.71 -7.70 -12.71
N ILE A 138 -9.11 -8.97 -12.94
CA ILE A 138 -9.07 -10.00 -11.89
C ILE A 138 -7.65 -10.25 -11.43
N GLU A 139 -6.69 -10.40 -12.34
CA GLU A 139 -5.29 -10.62 -12.00
C GLU A 139 -4.68 -9.40 -11.29
N ALA A 140 -4.92 -8.21 -11.80
CA ALA A 140 -4.48 -6.98 -11.14
C ALA A 140 -5.08 -6.83 -9.74
N GLY A 141 -6.35 -7.17 -9.55
CA GLY A 141 -7.01 -7.19 -8.23
C GLY A 141 -6.37 -8.17 -7.27
N ARG A 142 -6.02 -9.38 -7.72
CA ARG A 142 -5.27 -10.37 -6.92
C ARG A 142 -3.90 -9.84 -6.52
N ASN A 143 -3.17 -9.25 -7.45
CA ASN A 143 -1.85 -8.67 -7.21
C ASN A 143 -1.91 -7.53 -6.19
N LEU A 144 -2.89 -6.64 -6.29
CA LEU A 144 -3.15 -5.60 -5.30
C LEU A 144 -3.37 -6.19 -3.91
N CYS A 145 -4.22 -7.22 -3.79
CA CYS A 145 -4.51 -7.90 -2.53
C CYS A 145 -3.30 -8.62 -1.93
N GLN A 146 -2.41 -9.16 -2.76
CA GLN A 146 -1.20 -9.86 -2.31
C GLN A 146 -0.02 -8.91 -2.07
N SER A 147 -0.06 -7.71 -2.61
CA SER A 147 1.00 -6.72 -2.46
C SER A 147 1.20 -6.31 -1.01
N ARG A 148 2.40 -5.85 -0.72
CA ARG A 148 2.80 -5.30 0.59
C ARG A 148 3.77 -4.15 0.42
N MET A 149 3.96 -3.39 1.48
CA MET A 149 5.08 -2.46 1.58
C MET A 149 6.40 -3.23 1.61
N GLY A 150 7.47 -2.60 1.16
CA GLY A 150 8.82 -3.12 1.24
C GLY A 150 9.83 -2.00 1.39
N ILE A 151 11.00 -2.35 1.93
CA ILE A 151 12.16 -1.45 2.01
C ILE A 151 13.19 -1.93 1.02
N TYR A 152 13.55 -1.05 0.11
CA TYR A 152 14.42 -1.36 -1.01
C TYR A 152 15.60 -0.41 -1.05
N GLU A 153 16.76 -0.94 -1.42
CA GLU A 153 17.90 -0.15 -1.85
C GLU A 153 17.77 0.14 -3.35
N VAL A 154 17.99 1.38 -3.74
CA VAL A 154 18.13 1.76 -5.14
C VAL A 154 19.51 1.34 -5.63
N LEU A 155 19.57 0.50 -6.66
CA LEU A 155 20.81 0.06 -7.31
C LEU A 155 21.20 0.95 -8.50
N GLY A 156 20.29 1.81 -8.94
CA GLY A 156 20.39 2.69 -10.08
C GLY A 156 19.16 2.67 -10.95
N ALA A 157 19.21 3.27 -12.13
CA ALA A 157 18.11 3.34 -13.08
C ALA A 157 18.50 2.79 -14.45
N THR A 158 17.53 2.22 -15.18
CA THR A 158 17.64 1.78 -16.56
C THR A 158 16.43 2.31 -17.33
N GLY A 159 16.66 3.28 -18.22
CA GLY A 159 15.55 3.93 -18.92
C GLY A 159 14.58 4.62 -17.95
N ALA A 160 13.30 4.24 -18.02
CA ALA A 160 12.26 4.73 -17.14
C ALA A 160 12.16 4.00 -15.79
N CYS A 161 12.85 2.86 -15.66
CA CYS A 161 12.73 1.99 -14.48
C CYS A 161 13.88 2.21 -13.49
N SER A 162 13.55 2.07 -12.20
CA SER A 162 14.52 1.96 -11.11
C SER A 162 14.85 0.48 -10.87
N ARG A 163 16.14 0.18 -10.69
CA ARG A 163 16.59 -1.14 -10.24
C ARG A 163 16.66 -1.12 -8.72
N LEU A 164 15.94 -2.03 -8.09
CA LEU A 164 15.75 -2.09 -6.65
C LEU A 164 16.18 -3.44 -6.10
N ARG A 165 16.70 -3.46 -4.87
CA ARG A 165 17.00 -4.66 -4.10
C ARG A 165 16.24 -4.60 -2.77
N GLU A 166 15.42 -5.59 -2.49
CA GLU A 166 14.73 -5.67 -1.19
C GLU A 166 15.72 -6.09 -0.09
N LEU A 167 15.79 -5.31 1.00
CA LEU A 167 16.82 -5.48 2.01
C LEU A 167 16.85 -6.86 2.68
N VAL A 168 15.68 -7.44 2.93
CA VAL A 168 15.56 -8.68 3.72
C VAL A 168 15.69 -9.92 2.84
N THR A 169 15.11 -9.90 1.65
CA THR A 169 15.05 -11.06 0.76
C THR A 169 16.16 -11.10 -0.27
N ASP A 170 16.89 -10.00 -0.42
CA ASP A 170 17.90 -9.77 -1.46
C ASP A 170 17.37 -9.90 -2.91
N ARG A 171 16.04 -9.97 -3.06
CA ARG A 171 15.41 -10.01 -4.39
C ARG A 171 15.61 -8.70 -5.12
N LYS A 172 15.86 -8.81 -6.41
CA LYS A 172 16.05 -7.65 -7.29
C LYS A 172 14.82 -7.45 -8.16
N PHE A 173 14.49 -6.19 -8.36
CA PHE A 173 13.32 -5.76 -9.13
C PHE A 173 13.73 -4.68 -10.12
N GLU A 174 13.11 -4.70 -11.27
CA GLU A 174 13.09 -3.58 -12.19
C GLU A 174 11.66 -2.99 -12.13
N ALA A 175 11.55 -1.74 -11.67
CA ALA A 175 10.27 -1.15 -11.33
C ALA A 175 10.09 0.23 -11.97
N LEU A 176 8.97 0.40 -12.64
CA LEU A 176 8.46 1.72 -13.01
C LEU A 176 7.92 2.40 -11.75
N ILE A 177 8.41 3.60 -11.47
CA ILE A 177 7.87 4.44 -10.40
C ILE A 177 7.14 5.62 -11.05
N PRO A 178 5.79 5.61 -11.06
CA PRO A 178 5.00 6.56 -11.85
C PRO A 178 5.20 8.03 -11.48
N SER A 179 5.68 8.31 -10.26
CA SER A 179 6.06 9.67 -9.86
C SER A 179 7.30 10.22 -10.58
N GLY A 180 8.00 9.37 -11.36
CA GLY A 180 9.24 9.73 -12.04
C GLY A 180 10.50 9.63 -11.18
N PHE A 181 10.38 9.19 -9.93
CA PHE A 181 11.53 9.02 -9.04
C PHE A 181 12.46 7.91 -9.54
N LYS A 182 13.73 8.21 -9.66
CA LYS A 182 14.76 7.23 -10.05
C LYS A 182 15.70 6.88 -8.89
N GLY A 183 15.88 7.80 -7.95
CA GLY A 183 16.77 7.68 -6.82
C GLY A 183 18.26 7.65 -7.21
N ARG A 184 19.12 7.62 -6.22
CA ARG A 184 20.56 7.40 -6.35
C ARG A 184 20.92 6.03 -5.83
N ALA A 185 21.95 5.42 -6.37
CA ALA A 185 22.47 4.16 -5.84
C ALA A 185 22.79 4.31 -4.33
N GLY A 186 22.27 3.39 -3.52
CA GLY A 186 22.38 3.40 -2.07
C GLY A 186 21.26 4.15 -1.34
N ASP A 187 20.34 4.83 -2.03
CA ASP A 187 19.15 5.36 -1.38
C ASP A 187 18.28 4.22 -0.89
N LEU A 188 17.74 4.36 0.32
CA LEU A 188 16.73 3.45 0.84
C LEU A 188 15.35 4.04 0.63
N ILE A 189 14.43 3.24 0.07
CA ILE A 189 13.06 3.66 -0.16
C ILE A 189 12.07 2.68 0.45
N LEU A 190 10.99 3.22 1.00
CA LEU A 190 9.80 2.48 1.42
C LEU A 190 8.72 2.70 0.36
N ILE A 191 8.27 1.61 -0.28
CA ILE A 191 7.29 1.66 -1.36
C ILE A 191 6.51 0.35 -1.46
N ARG A 192 5.31 0.39 -2.02
CA ARG A 192 4.54 -0.80 -2.39
C ARG A 192 4.79 -1.12 -3.86
N LEU A 193 5.35 -2.30 -4.13
CA LEU A 193 5.56 -2.81 -5.48
C LEU A 193 4.48 -3.82 -5.86
N LEU A 194 4.01 -3.70 -7.10
CA LEU A 194 3.08 -4.61 -7.74
C LEU A 194 3.80 -5.38 -8.84
N PRO A 195 3.57 -6.69 -8.97
CA PRO A 195 4.18 -7.50 -10.02
C PRO A 195 3.70 -7.08 -11.41
N PRO A 196 4.44 -7.41 -12.48
CA PRO A 196 3.94 -7.27 -13.83
C PRO A 196 2.71 -8.18 -14.03
N VAL A 197 1.77 -7.69 -14.84
CA VAL A 197 0.67 -8.51 -15.34
C VAL A 197 1.12 -9.09 -16.68
N PRO A 198 1.02 -10.41 -16.90
CA PRO A 198 1.68 -11.08 -18.03
C PRO A 198 1.39 -10.45 -19.39
N GLU A 199 0.17 -10.06 -19.67
CA GLU A 199 -0.23 -9.48 -20.96
C GLU A 199 0.08 -7.99 -21.11
N CYS A 200 0.43 -7.31 -20.01
CA CYS A 200 0.80 -5.89 -20.01
C CYS A 200 2.33 -5.69 -20.01
N GLY A 201 3.10 -6.77 -20.01
CA GLY A 201 4.55 -6.74 -20.05
C GLY A 201 5.22 -6.43 -18.69
N LEU A 202 6.52 -6.23 -18.75
CA LEU A 202 7.38 -5.82 -17.63
C LEU A 202 7.50 -4.29 -17.67
N PRO A 203 7.69 -3.59 -16.56
CA PRO A 203 8.28 -3.98 -15.27
C PRO A 203 7.28 -4.14 -14.12
N TRP A 204 7.81 -4.29 -12.89
CA TRP A 204 7.07 -4.04 -11.66
C TRP A 204 6.62 -2.58 -11.59
N VAL A 205 5.57 -2.28 -10.81
CA VAL A 205 5.04 -0.93 -10.68
C VAL A 205 5.03 -0.50 -9.21
N GLY A 206 5.58 0.68 -8.94
CA GLY A 206 5.43 1.34 -7.65
C GLY A 206 4.03 1.94 -7.51
N MET A 207 3.20 1.38 -6.63
CA MET A 207 1.82 1.84 -6.45
C MET A 207 1.72 3.16 -5.69
N THR A 208 2.70 3.45 -4.84
CA THR A 208 2.71 4.64 -3.99
C THR A 208 3.90 5.52 -4.33
N THR A 209 3.80 6.83 -4.08
CA THR A 209 4.96 7.72 -4.13
C THR A 209 6.01 7.22 -3.12
N PRO A 210 7.28 6.99 -3.51
CA PRO A 210 8.26 6.43 -2.61
C PRO A 210 8.60 7.38 -1.46
N TYR A 211 8.74 6.81 -0.28
CA TYR A 211 9.43 7.49 0.82
C TYR A 211 10.92 7.19 0.75
N VAL A 212 11.73 8.23 0.62
CA VAL A 212 13.19 8.13 0.73
C VAL A 212 13.56 8.23 2.21
N LEU A 213 14.17 7.19 2.73
CA LEU A 213 14.53 7.07 4.14
C LEU A 213 15.91 7.68 4.37
N VAL A 214 15.95 8.89 4.89
CA VAL A 214 17.21 9.63 5.10
C VAL A 214 17.71 9.46 6.53
N GLY A 215 19.03 9.48 6.70
CA GLY A 215 19.70 9.38 8.00
C GLY A 215 19.89 7.96 8.51
N CYS A 216 19.16 6.96 8.03
CA CYS A 216 19.33 5.54 8.37
C CYS A 216 20.16 4.81 7.33
N ARG A 217 20.85 3.76 7.76
CA ARG A 217 21.61 2.85 6.91
C ARG A 217 20.88 1.52 6.78
N GLU A 218 21.27 0.72 5.80
CA GLU A 218 20.79 -0.66 5.65
C GLU A 218 20.91 -1.45 6.96
N ALA A 219 22.07 -1.32 7.65
CA ALA A 219 22.31 -2.02 8.90
C ALA A 219 21.28 -1.72 10.00
N ASP A 220 20.81 -0.48 10.09
CA ASP A 220 19.82 -0.06 11.09
C ASP A 220 18.47 -0.77 10.82
N TRP A 221 18.08 -0.88 9.56
CA TRP A 221 16.90 -1.61 9.15
C TRP A 221 17.02 -3.12 9.31
N LEU A 222 18.19 -3.69 9.04
CA LEU A 222 18.43 -5.12 9.26
C LEU A 222 18.39 -5.48 10.76
N GLU A 223 18.92 -4.62 11.64
CA GLU A 223 18.78 -4.81 13.09
C GLU A 223 17.34 -4.67 13.56
N TYR A 224 16.57 -3.74 12.98
CA TYR A 224 15.13 -3.64 13.23
C TYR A 224 14.41 -4.95 12.85
N PHE A 225 14.62 -5.45 11.65
CA PHE A 225 13.99 -6.71 11.21
C PHE A 225 14.43 -7.90 12.06
N LYS A 226 15.68 -7.93 12.50
CA LYS A 226 16.19 -8.97 13.40
C LYS A 226 15.47 -8.95 14.76
N ARG A 227 15.18 -7.79 15.33
CA ARG A 227 14.37 -7.67 16.56
C ARG A 227 12.96 -8.27 16.38
N HIS A 228 12.41 -8.21 15.17
CA HIS A 228 11.15 -8.87 14.81
C HIS A 228 11.28 -10.32 14.35
N GLN A 229 12.44 -10.94 14.57
CA GLN A 229 12.73 -12.33 14.17
C GLN A 229 12.65 -12.54 12.64
N ILE A 230 12.82 -11.48 11.87
CA ILE A 230 12.87 -11.51 10.42
C ILE A 230 14.36 -11.48 10.02
N LEU A 231 14.92 -12.67 9.85
CA LEU A 231 16.35 -12.83 9.57
C LEU A 231 16.55 -13.18 8.09
N PRO A 232 17.34 -12.38 7.34
CA PRO A 232 17.68 -12.70 5.97
C PRO A 232 18.23 -14.12 5.80
N GLY A 233 17.81 -14.78 4.71
CA GLY A 233 18.30 -16.13 4.38
C GLY A 233 17.74 -17.27 5.25
N THR A 234 16.88 -16.99 6.25
CA THR A 234 16.28 -18.04 7.08
C THR A 234 14.97 -18.58 6.48
N VAL A 235 14.68 -19.85 6.75
CA VAL A 235 13.41 -20.49 6.34
C VAL A 235 12.21 -19.69 6.87
N GLY A 236 11.25 -19.39 6.00
CA GLY A 236 10.05 -18.64 6.35
C GLY A 236 10.26 -17.13 6.56
N CYS A 237 11.43 -16.60 6.20
CA CYS A 237 11.73 -15.17 6.29
C CYS A 237 10.74 -14.33 5.48
N GLU A 238 10.47 -14.71 4.23
CA GLU A 238 9.51 -14.00 3.37
C GLU A 238 8.11 -13.92 3.96
N GLU A 239 7.63 -15.01 4.54
CA GLU A 239 6.30 -15.05 5.17
C GLU A 239 6.25 -14.19 6.43
N ARG A 240 7.32 -14.19 7.26
CA ARG A 240 7.39 -13.29 8.43
C ARG A 240 7.45 -11.83 8.00
N LEU A 241 8.25 -11.52 6.99
CA LEU A 241 8.33 -10.18 6.40
C LEU A 241 6.97 -9.73 5.85
N ARG A 242 6.29 -10.61 5.12
CA ARG A 242 4.96 -10.35 4.58
C ARG A 242 3.98 -10.02 5.71
N ARG A 243 3.92 -10.82 6.76
CA ARG A 243 3.04 -10.56 7.91
C ARG A 243 3.36 -9.25 8.58
N HIS A 244 4.64 -8.96 8.77
CA HIS A 244 5.09 -7.74 9.42
C HIS A 244 4.74 -6.47 8.65
N LEU A 245 4.93 -6.49 7.32
CA LEU A 245 4.73 -5.32 6.46
C LEU A 245 3.32 -5.24 5.82
N LYS A 246 2.49 -6.28 5.97
CA LYS A 246 1.15 -6.32 5.38
C LYS A 246 0.03 -6.37 6.41
N ASP A 247 0.09 -7.30 7.34
CA ASP A 247 -1.04 -7.65 8.20
C ASP A 247 -1.16 -6.70 9.41
N GLY A 248 -0.98 -5.42 9.19
CA GLY A 248 -1.10 -4.38 10.21
C GLY A 248 -2.49 -4.36 10.83
N ARG A 249 -2.65 -5.05 11.95
CA ARG A 249 -3.94 -5.23 12.64
C ARG A 249 -4.22 -4.16 13.68
N ASP A 250 -3.17 -3.54 14.17
CA ASP A 250 -3.24 -2.58 15.25
C ASP A 250 -3.35 -1.16 14.68
N LYS A 251 -4.10 -0.33 15.37
CA LYS A 251 -4.12 1.11 15.13
C LYS A 251 -2.74 1.77 15.28
N PHE A 252 -1.81 1.08 15.92
CA PHE A 252 -0.43 1.54 16.11
C PHE A 252 0.55 0.99 15.07
N TYR A 253 0.09 0.25 14.06
CA TYR A 253 0.94 -0.36 13.04
C TYR A 253 2.01 0.58 12.48
N TRP A 254 1.61 1.79 12.10
CA TRP A 254 2.53 2.78 11.55
C TRP A 254 3.39 3.49 12.59
N SER A 255 3.08 3.34 13.88
CA SER A 255 3.88 3.89 14.96
C SER A 255 5.13 3.07 15.28
N GLU A 256 5.33 1.94 14.62
CA GLU A 256 6.56 1.15 14.74
C GLU A 256 7.78 1.87 14.14
N PHE A 257 7.54 2.85 13.28
CA PHE A 257 8.59 3.64 12.66
C PHE A 257 8.69 5.00 13.31
N VAL A 258 9.86 5.33 13.83
CA VAL A 258 10.13 6.67 14.37
C VAL A 258 10.51 7.58 13.22
N PHE A 259 9.53 8.28 12.68
CA PHE A 259 9.78 9.33 11.70
C PHE A 259 9.69 10.69 12.39
N TRP A 260 10.77 11.47 12.36
CA TRP A 260 10.83 12.78 12.99
C TRP A 260 10.16 13.85 12.18
N GLY A 261 9.91 13.57 10.93
CA GLY A 261 9.15 14.42 10.08
C GLY A 261 9.58 14.32 8.62
N TYR A 262 8.87 15.07 7.82
CA TYR A 262 9.22 15.26 6.43
C TYR A 262 10.40 16.23 6.33
N VAL A 263 11.49 15.74 5.75
CA VAL A 263 12.67 16.58 5.48
C VAL A 263 12.44 17.38 4.21
N ASN A 264 11.83 16.75 3.21
CA ASN A 264 11.46 17.39 1.97
C ASN A 264 10.26 16.67 1.37
N PHE A 265 9.36 17.43 0.75
CA PHE A 265 8.21 16.92 0.03
C PHE A 265 8.32 17.33 -1.43
N ARG A 266 8.79 16.41 -2.28
CA ARG A 266 8.90 16.60 -3.71
C ARG A 266 7.76 15.90 -4.43
N SER A 267 7.49 16.31 -5.67
CA SER A 267 6.47 15.68 -6.51
C SER A 267 6.75 14.22 -6.85
N ASP A 268 8.03 13.85 -6.92
CA ASP A 268 8.50 12.51 -7.29
C ASP A 268 8.75 11.59 -6.08
N ALA A 269 9.09 12.16 -4.90
CA ALA A 269 9.37 11.41 -3.69
C ALA A 269 9.17 12.24 -2.42
N ILE A 270 8.94 11.57 -1.31
CA ILE A 270 8.83 12.18 0.01
C ILE A 270 10.03 11.74 0.85
N PHE A 271 10.81 12.71 1.34
CA PHE A 271 11.99 12.43 2.14
C PHE A 271 11.62 12.44 3.61
N LEU A 272 11.81 11.31 4.27
CA LEU A 272 11.55 11.14 5.70
C LEU A 272 12.85 10.96 6.46
N ALA A 273 13.08 11.81 7.47
CA ALA A 273 14.10 11.55 8.47
C ALA A 273 13.49 10.72 9.60
N GLY A 274 14.16 9.65 9.97
CA GLY A 274 13.68 8.80 11.03
C GLY A 274 14.53 7.57 11.21
N PHE A 275 14.08 6.74 12.12
CA PHE A 275 14.80 5.57 12.57
C PHE A 275 13.76 4.45 12.82
N PRO A 276 14.02 3.21 12.41
CA PRO A 276 13.11 2.10 12.68
C PRO A 276 13.17 1.72 14.16
N ASP A 277 12.09 1.95 14.88
CA ASP A 277 11.92 1.61 16.28
C ASP A 277 10.46 1.29 16.60
N GLN A 278 10.18 0.85 17.79
CA GLN A 278 8.84 0.55 18.30
C GLN A 278 8.48 1.50 19.45
N PRO A 279 8.13 2.77 19.18
CA PRO A 279 7.92 3.77 20.22
C PRO A 279 6.77 3.43 21.17
N HIS A 280 5.82 2.58 20.76
CA HIS A 280 4.70 2.15 21.58
C HIS A 280 5.01 0.97 22.50
N THR A 281 6.09 0.22 22.24
CA THR A 281 6.54 -0.92 23.06
C THR A 281 7.75 -0.59 23.92
N GLN A 282 8.52 0.42 23.52
CA GLN A 282 9.65 0.92 24.28
C GLN A 282 9.24 2.25 24.93
N PRO A 283 9.30 2.36 26.27
CA PRO A 283 9.17 3.65 26.91
C PRO A 283 10.25 4.58 26.32
N ALA A 284 9.97 5.86 26.22
CA ALA A 284 10.68 6.97 25.57
C ALA A 284 12.23 7.02 25.64
N HIS A 285 12.88 5.94 25.91
CA HIS A 285 14.32 5.73 25.82
C HIS A 285 14.67 5.16 24.45
N ASN A 286 14.35 5.92 23.42
CA ASN A 286 14.95 5.65 22.13
C ASN A 286 16.46 5.72 22.32
N SER A 287 17.14 4.64 22.04
CA SER A 287 18.59 4.63 21.90
C SER A 287 19.07 5.52 20.76
N PHE A 288 18.12 6.10 20.00
CA PHE A 288 18.43 7.00 18.91
C PHE A 288 18.67 8.41 19.46
N ASP A 289 19.92 8.81 19.35
CA ASP A 289 20.35 10.18 19.59
C ASP A 289 20.28 10.97 18.27
N PRO A 290 19.43 12.01 18.18
CA PRO A 290 19.36 12.87 17.01
C PRO A 290 20.70 13.46 16.60
N THR A 291 21.62 13.61 17.53
CA THR A 291 22.97 14.12 17.25
C THR A 291 23.81 13.14 16.43
N THR A 292 23.42 11.86 16.38
CA THR A 292 24.07 10.83 15.57
C THR A 292 23.57 10.82 14.13
N LEU A 293 22.52 11.60 13.79
CA LEU A 293 22.06 11.74 12.43
C LEU A 293 23.17 12.36 11.59
N ASP A 294 23.61 11.64 10.56
CA ASP A 294 24.62 12.17 9.63
C ASP A 294 23.98 13.24 8.73
N LEU A 295 23.97 14.48 9.25
CA LEU A 295 23.41 15.63 8.54
C LEU A 295 24.09 15.90 7.20
N ARG A 296 25.36 15.49 7.03
CA ARG A 296 26.06 15.61 5.74
C ARG A 296 25.47 14.62 4.73
N ARG A 297 25.22 13.41 5.18
CA ARG A 297 24.54 12.39 4.36
C ARG A 297 23.12 12.80 3.99
N VAL A 298 22.35 13.31 4.97
CA VAL A 298 21.01 13.83 4.72
C VAL A 298 21.05 14.95 3.68
N ALA A 299 21.95 15.92 3.84
CA ALA A 299 22.13 17.00 2.88
C ALA A 299 22.53 16.49 1.49
N ALA A 300 23.45 15.51 1.42
CA ALA A 300 23.88 14.91 0.15
C ALA A 300 22.76 14.12 -0.55
N GLN A 301 21.84 13.50 0.20
CA GLN A 301 20.67 12.82 -0.35
C GLN A 301 19.60 13.79 -0.87
N MET A 302 19.59 15.01 -0.34
CA MET A 302 18.61 16.04 -0.72
C MET A 302 19.09 16.93 -1.88
N ALA A 303 20.37 17.04 -2.10
CA ALA A 303 20.98 17.79 -3.23
C ALA A 303 20.86 17.04 -4.55
#